data_d7c22cb420b2735a5597241ea542df1a
#
_entry.id   d7c22cb420b2735a5597241ea542df1a
#
_cell.length_a   1.000
_cell.length_b   1.000
_cell.length_c   1.000
_cell.angle_alpha   90.00
_cell.angle_beta   90.00
_cell.angle_gamma   90.00
#
_symmetry.space_group_name_H-M   'P 1'
#
loop_
_entity.id
_entity.type
_entity.pdbx_description
1 polymer ?
#
loop_
_entity_poly.entity_id
_entity_poly.type
_entity_poly.pdbx_seq_one_letter_code
_entity_poly.pdbx_strand_id
1 'polypeptide(L)'
;MVVSSRVVVLGAAGRLGREFVHVGVRLGHTVTAVARNSEKLRAALKVPESSALTFAEADARDVDALASLMKGADAVVNSAGHARDGEAFVDIGRTVVQAAERALGPGGRLWFVGGIGALRVPHTDRLGVDLPGMLEIYQTHRLNHETLRASALDWSMLCPGPLIDTAEGPSLEELRITTDVMPVDIDVSDSPSDALLFSRLRERLPEITIPYMSVAEIAMRHLEKEGPFSRQRLGIAVSR
;
A
#
# COMPACT_ATOMS: atom_id res chain seq x y z
N MET A 1 -9.30 14.43 -15.02
CA MET A 1 -9.44 13.10 -15.67
C MET A 1 -8.22 12.28 -15.32
N VAL A 2 -8.39 10.99 -14.95
CA VAL A 2 -7.28 10.08 -14.69
C VAL A 2 -6.67 9.66 -16.04
N VAL A 3 -5.35 9.76 -16.18
CA VAL A 3 -4.65 9.28 -17.38
C VAL A 3 -4.58 7.76 -17.33
N SER A 4 -4.94 7.08 -18.43
CA SER A 4 -4.85 5.63 -18.51
C SER A 4 -3.39 5.17 -18.41
N SER A 5 -3.13 4.17 -17.58
CA SER A 5 -1.80 3.61 -17.31
C SER A 5 -1.83 2.09 -17.41
N ARG A 6 -0.69 1.49 -17.76
CA ARG A 6 -0.47 0.04 -17.66
C ARG A 6 0.05 -0.27 -16.26
N VAL A 7 -0.72 -1.01 -15.48
CA VAL A 7 -0.43 -1.25 -14.06
C VAL A 7 -0.26 -2.74 -13.80
N VAL A 8 0.80 -3.11 -13.09
CA VAL A 8 0.98 -4.46 -12.55
C VAL A 8 0.58 -4.45 -11.08
N VAL A 9 -0.40 -5.28 -10.71
CA VAL A 9 -0.87 -5.44 -9.32
C VAL A 9 -0.39 -6.77 -8.78
N LEU A 10 0.54 -6.75 -7.85
CA LEU A 10 1.03 -7.93 -7.13
C LEU A 10 0.16 -8.22 -5.92
N GLY A 11 -0.05 -9.51 -5.62
CA GLY A 11 -0.95 -9.92 -4.54
C GLY A 11 -2.43 -9.73 -4.88
N ALA A 12 -2.78 -9.72 -6.16
CA ALA A 12 -4.11 -9.41 -6.69
C ALA A 12 -5.23 -10.35 -6.18
N ALA A 13 -4.92 -11.54 -5.65
CA ALA A 13 -5.90 -12.45 -5.05
C ALA A 13 -6.26 -12.08 -3.59
N GLY A 14 -5.49 -11.20 -2.93
CA GLY A 14 -5.76 -10.68 -1.59
C GLY A 14 -6.94 -9.71 -1.56
N ARG A 15 -7.47 -9.40 -0.36
CA ARG A 15 -8.60 -8.46 -0.23
C ARG A 15 -8.29 -7.11 -0.86
N LEU A 16 -7.21 -6.46 -0.45
CA LEU A 16 -6.81 -5.16 -0.98
C LEU A 16 -6.35 -5.26 -2.45
N GLY A 17 -5.65 -6.35 -2.81
CA GLY A 17 -5.22 -6.59 -4.20
C GLY A 17 -6.38 -6.64 -5.19
N ARG A 18 -7.50 -7.26 -4.80
CA ARG A 18 -8.73 -7.28 -5.62
C ARG A 18 -9.30 -5.88 -5.81
N GLU A 19 -9.30 -5.06 -4.77
CA GLU A 19 -9.79 -3.69 -4.87
C GLU A 19 -8.90 -2.85 -5.80
N PHE A 20 -7.57 -3.01 -5.75
CA PHE A 20 -6.69 -2.36 -6.75
C PHE A 20 -7.05 -2.76 -8.17
N VAL A 21 -7.34 -4.04 -8.43
CA VAL A 21 -7.73 -4.50 -9.77
C VAL A 21 -9.08 -3.91 -10.17
N HIS A 22 -10.11 -4.01 -9.33
CA HIS A 22 -11.45 -3.49 -9.62
C HIS A 22 -11.42 -1.96 -9.87
N VAL A 23 -10.77 -1.22 -9.00
CA VAL A 23 -10.64 0.24 -9.13
C VAL A 23 -9.83 0.60 -10.37
N GLY A 24 -8.71 -0.08 -10.62
CA GLY A 24 -7.88 0.16 -11.79
C GLY A 24 -8.64 0.00 -13.10
N VAL A 25 -9.34 -1.11 -13.27
CA VAL A 25 -10.17 -1.35 -14.47
C VAL A 25 -11.29 -0.32 -14.58
N ARG A 26 -11.96 0.02 -13.48
CA ARG A 26 -13.04 1.03 -13.45
C ARG A 26 -12.54 2.43 -13.82
N LEU A 27 -11.32 2.78 -13.45
CA LEU A 27 -10.70 4.06 -13.81
C LEU A 27 -10.12 4.09 -15.25
N GLY A 28 -10.20 2.97 -15.98
CA GLY A 28 -9.74 2.87 -17.37
C GLY A 28 -8.26 2.55 -17.52
N HIS A 29 -7.61 2.01 -16.49
CA HIS A 29 -6.25 1.48 -16.59
C HIS A 29 -6.25 0.10 -17.25
N THR A 30 -5.11 -0.26 -17.86
CA THR A 30 -4.84 -1.64 -18.28
C THR A 30 -4.11 -2.35 -17.15
N VAL A 31 -4.74 -3.35 -16.53
CA VAL A 31 -4.25 -4.01 -15.32
C VAL A 31 -3.75 -5.42 -15.63
N THR A 32 -2.52 -5.72 -15.21
CA THR A 32 -2.02 -7.10 -15.10
C THR A 32 -2.13 -7.52 -13.64
N ALA A 33 -3.08 -8.39 -13.34
CA ALA A 33 -3.30 -8.94 -12.01
C ALA A 33 -2.42 -10.17 -11.78
N VAL A 34 -1.56 -10.12 -10.76
CA VAL A 34 -0.55 -11.15 -10.49
C VAL A 34 -0.81 -11.84 -9.15
N ALA A 35 -0.83 -13.17 -9.15
CA ALA A 35 -0.88 -14.00 -7.95
C ALA A 35 -0.13 -15.33 -8.17
N ARG A 36 0.11 -16.09 -7.10
CA ARG A 36 0.76 -17.41 -7.15
C ARG A 36 -0.09 -18.51 -7.81
N ASN A 37 -1.37 -18.26 -8.01
CA ASN A 37 -2.29 -19.20 -8.64
C ASN A 37 -3.34 -18.40 -9.41
N SER A 38 -3.29 -18.48 -10.72
CA SER A 38 -4.15 -17.71 -11.63
C SER A 38 -5.62 -18.17 -11.61
N GLU A 39 -5.89 -19.45 -11.37
CA GLU A 39 -7.27 -19.95 -11.27
C GLU A 39 -7.97 -19.41 -10.02
N LYS A 40 -7.27 -19.43 -8.86
CA LYS A 40 -7.78 -18.83 -7.62
C LYS A 40 -7.97 -17.32 -7.78
N LEU A 41 -7.08 -16.67 -8.52
CA LEU A 41 -7.18 -15.24 -8.81
C LEU A 41 -8.44 -14.93 -9.63
N ARG A 42 -8.69 -15.68 -10.71
CA ARG A 42 -9.88 -15.53 -11.56
C ARG A 42 -11.17 -15.73 -10.74
N ALA A 43 -11.21 -16.79 -9.94
CA ALA A 43 -12.33 -17.09 -9.05
C ALA A 43 -12.58 -15.99 -8.00
N ALA A 44 -11.51 -15.39 -7.49
CA ALA A 44 -11.59 -14.34 -6.48
C ALA A 44 -12.07 -13.01 -7.03
N LEU A 45 -11.63 -12.61 -8.23
CA LEU A 45 -11.98 -11.34 -8.87
C LEU A 45 -13.39 -11.36 -9.48
N LYS A 46 -13.87 -12.53 -9.93
CA LYS A 46 -15.18 -12.68 -10.59
C LYS A 46 -15.40 -11.75 -11.79
N VAL A 47 -14.31 -11.30 -12.40
CA VAL A 47 -14.30 -10.42 -13.60
C VAL A 47 -13.65 -11.19 -14.73
N PRO A 48 -14.25 -11.21 -15.94
CA PRO A 48 -13.66 -11.86 -17.09
C PRO A 48 -12.38 -11.15 -17.55
N GLU A 49 -11.48 -11.91 -18.15
CA GLU A 49 -10.32 -11.34 -18.85
C GLU A 49 -10.79 -10.46 -20.01
N SER A 50 -10.10 -9.37 -20.24
CA SER A 50 -10.44 -8.39 -21.27
C SER A 50 -9.19 -7.66 -21.77
N SER A 51 -9.32 -6.77 -22.72
CA SER A 51 -8.22 -5.89 -23.13
C SER A 51 -7.70 -4.98 -22.00
N ALA A 52 -8.53 -4.72 -20.99
CA ALA A 52 -8.17 -3.92 -19.82
C ALA A 52 -7.71 -4.77 -18.63
N LEU A 53 -7.86 -6.10 -18.63
CA LEU A 53 -7.48 -6.97 -17.52
C LEU A 53 -6.88 -8.28 -18.01
N THR A 54 -5.64 -8.53 -17.65
CA THR A 54 -4.93 -9.80 -17.88
C THR A 54 -4.54 -10.44 -16.54
N PHE A 55 -4.46 -11.76 -16.52
CA PHE A 55 -4.07 -12.53 -15.35
C PHE A 55 -2.69 -13.14 -15.58
N ALA A 56 -1.82 -13.03 -14.60
CA ALA A 56 -0.49 -13.65 -14.63
C ALA A 56 -0.20 -14.41 -13.34
N GLU A 57 0.67 -15.43 -13.47
CA GLU A 57 1.11 -16.23 -12.34
C GLU A 57 2.58 -15.98 -12.06
N ALA A 58 2.89 -15.59 -10.81
CA ALA A 58 4.25 -15.47 -10.31
C ALA A 58 4.29 -15.55 -8.78
N ASP A 59 5.41 -16.07 -8.25
CA ASP A 59 5.76 -15.92 -6.85
C ASP A 59 6.38 -14.52 -6.63
N ALA A 60 5.90 -13.79 -5.63
CA ALA A 60 6.44 -12.48 -5.28
C ALA A 60 7.88 -12.52 -4.72
N ARG A 61 8.48 -13.70 -4.62
CA ARG A 61 9.89 -13.94 -4.26
C ARG A 61 10.77 -14.26 -5.46
N ASP A 62 10.22 -14.27 -6.67
CA ASP A 62 10.96 -14.52 -7.91
C ASP A 62 11.22 -13.20 -8.65
N VAL A 63 12.44 -12.67 -8.50
CA VAL A 63 12.87 -11.39 -9.11
C VAL A 63 12.75 -11.43 -10.63
N ASP A 64 13.13 -12.54 -11.27
CA ASP A 64 13.18 -12.65 -12.74
C ASP A 64 11.77 -12.69 -13.32
N ALA A 65 10.90 -13.50 -12.73
CA ALA A 65 9.48 -13.56 -13.11
C ALA A 65 8.79 -12.20 -12.93
N LEU A 66 8.98 -11.56 -11.78
CA LEU A 66 8.39 -10.25 -11.52
C LEU A 66 8.92 -9.17 -12.47
N ALA A 67 10.24 -9.09 -12.68
CA ALA A 67 10.83 -8.12 -13.60
C ALA A 67 10.32 -8.29 -15.03
N SER A 68 10.13 -9.54 -15.49
CA SER A 68 9.53 -9.85 -16.78
C SER A 68 8.10 -9.31 -16.90
N LEU A 69 7.27 -9.53 -15.87
CA LEU A 69 5.87 -9.08 -15.84
C LEU A 69 5.75 -7.54 -15.72
N MET A 70 6.68 -6.90 -15.05
CA MET A 70 6.70 -5.44 -14.87
C MET A 70 7.23 -4.70 -16.09
N LYS A 71 7.87 -5.39 -17.04
CA LYS A 71 8.47 -4.76 -18.22
C LYS A 71 7.43 -4.00 -19.04
N GLY A 72 7.67 -2.71 -19.23
CA GLY A 72 6.77 -1.83 -19.98
C GLY A 72 5.53 -1.39 -19.21
N ALA A 73 5.41 -1.70 -17.91
CA ALA A 73 4.39 -1.08 -17.07
C ALA A 73 4.72 0.39 -16.79
N ASP A 74 3.69 1.20 -16.61
CA ASP A 74 3.82 2.60 -16.21
C ASP A 74 3.94 2.70 -14.69
N ALA A 75 3.29 1.79 -13.96
CA ALA A 75 3.37 1.68 -12.50
C ALA A 75 3.21 0.23 -12.01
N VAL A 76 3.72 -0.03 -10.81
CA VAL A 76 3.53 -1.28 -10.07
C VAL A 76 2.84 -0.97 -8.75
N VAL A 77 1.87 -1.80 -8.35
CA VAL A 77 1.22 -1.75 -7.02
C VAL A 77 1.48 -3.06 -6.31
N ASN A 78 2.21 -3.02 -5.19
CA ASN A 78 2.49 -4.20 -4.38
C ASN A 78 1.58 -4.30 -3.17
N SER A 79 0.73 -5.32 -3.15
CA SER A 79 -0.05 -5.78 -1.99
C SER A 79 0.24 -7.24 -1.63
N ALA A 80 1.35 -7.80 -2.12
CA ALA A 80 1.76 -9.16 -1.80
C ALA A 80 2.41 -9.24 -0.42
N GLY A 81 2.15 -10.34 0.29
CA GLY A 81 2.66 -10.60 1.63
C GLY A 81 1.78 -10.00 2.73
N HIS A 82 2.09 -10.36 3.97
CA HIS A 82 1.39 -9.89 5.16
C HIS A 82 2.38 -9.75 6.32
N ALA A 83 2.24 -8.71 7.15
CA ALA A 83 3.15 -8.46 8.28
C ALA A 83 3.32 -9.67 9.23
N ARG A 84 2.29 -10.53 9.37
CA ARG A 84 2.36 -11.77 10.17
C ARG A 84 3.32 -12.82 9.62
N ASP A 85 3.73 -12.69 8.36
CA ASP A 85 4.71 -13.59 7.73
C ASP A 85 6.14 -13.22 8.14
N GLY A 86 6.32 -12.15 8.94
CA GLY A 86 7.60 -11.74 9.52
C GLY A 86 8.64 -11.45 8.43
N GLU A 87 9.80 -12.12 8.51
CA GLU A 87 10.91 -11.93 7.59
C GLU A 87 10.53 -12.22 6.13
N ALA A 88 9.67 -13.22 5.89
CA ALA A 88 9.21 -13.53 4.54
C ALA A 88 8.47 -12.36 3.88
N PHE A 89 7.76 -11.52 4.65
CA PHE A 89 7.15 -10.30 4.13
C PHE A 89 8.20 -9.24 3.76
N VAL A 90 9.27 -9.13 4.53
CA VAL A 90 10.39 -8.22 4.22
C VAL A 90 11.14 -8.70 2.96
N ASP A 91 11.35 -10.00 2.82
CA ASP A 91 11.98 -10.57 1.63
C ASP A 91 11.16 -10.35 0.36
N ILE A 92 9.83 -10.49 0.44
CA ILE A 92 8.93 -10.09 -0.65
C ILE A 92 9.14 -8.61 -0.99
N GLY A 93 9.21 -7.73 0.02
CA GLY A 93 9.45 -6.31 -0.20
C GLY A 93 10.75 -6.03 -0.96
N ARG A 94 11.85 -6.65 -0.54
CA ARG A 94 13.17 -6.56 -1.21
C ARG A 94 13.11 -7.06 -2.65
N THR A 95 12.50 -8.23 -2.85
CA THR A 95 12.34 -8.83 -4.19
C THR A 95 11.55 -7.92 -5.13
N VAL A 96 10.43 -7.38 -4.66
CA VAL A 96 9.58 -6.47 -5.46
C VAL A 96 10.33 -5.20 -5.84
N VAL A 97 11.05 -4.58 -4.90
CA VAL A 97 11.87 -3.38 -5.17
C VAL A 97 12.95 -3.68 -6.20
N GLN A 98 13.70 -4.78 -6.03
CA GLN A 98 14.74 -5.19 -6.98
C GLN A 98 14.18 -5.46 -8.38
N ALA A 99 13.04 -6.16 -8.47
CA ALA A 99 12.37 -6.43 -9.74
C ALA A 99 11.88 -5.15 -10.42
N ALA A 100 11.30 -4.22 -9.65
CA ALA A 100 10.83 -2.94 -10.17
C ALA A 100 11.99 -2.05 -10.66
N GLU A 101 13.10 -1.96 -9.91
CA GLU A 101 14.30 -1.23 -10.37
C GLU A 101 14.85 -1.80 -11.69
N ARG A 102 14.87 -3.12 -11.81
CA ARG A 102 15.36 -3.80 -13.03
C ARG A 102 14.43 -3.61 -14.22
N ALA A 103 13.12 -3.58 -14.01
CA ALA A 103 12.12 -3.52 -15.07
C ALA A 103 11.78 -2.10 -15.51
N LEU A 104 11.68 -1.17 -14.54
CA LEU A 104 11.20 0.20 -14.76
C LEU A 104 12.36 1.23 -14.79
N GLY A 105 13.53 0.85 -14.27
CA GLY A 105 14.67 1.75 -14.13
C GLY A 105 14.51 2.81 -13.02
N PRO A 106 15.49 3.72 -12.89
CA PRO A 106 15.42 4.84 -11.95
C PRO A 106 14.17 5.69 -12.18
N GLY A 107 13.53 6.11 -11.09
CA GLY A 107 12.27 6.86 -11.16
C GLY A 107 11.06 6.02 -11.59
N GLY A 108 11.19 4.68 -11.68
CA GLY A 108 10.06 3.78 -11.91
C GLY A 108 9.01 3.88 -10.81
N ARG A 109 7.72 3.93 -11.16
CA ARG A 109 6.64 4.17 -10.21
C ARG A 109 6.25 2.90 -9.46
N LEU A 110 6.35 2.94 -8.11
CA LEU A 110 5.98 1.83 -7.23
C LEU A 110 5.09 2.30 -6.08
N TRP A 111 3.89 1.75 -6.00
CA TRP A 111 3.05 1.81 -4.82
C TRP A 111 3.26 0.56 -3.96
N PHE A 112 3.45 0.75 -2.66
CA PHE A 112 3.69 -0.33 -1.70
C PHE A 112 2.71 -0.25 -0.54
N VAL A 113 2.15 -1.39 -0.13
CA VAL A 113 1.24 -1.45 1.02
C VAL A 113 2.05 -1.74 2.29
N GLY A 114 2.01 -0.79 3.20
CA GLY A 114 2.56 -0.89 4.55
C GLY A 114 1.47 -0.92 5.61
N GLY A 115 1.72 -0.26 6.73
CA GLY A 115 0.77 -0.13 7.82
C GLY A 115 1.03 1.14 8.65
N ILE A 116 0.01 1.60 9.35
CA ILE A 116 0.00 2.88 10.07
C ILE A 116 1.14 3.04 11.08
N GLY A 117 1.60 1.93 11.65
CA GLY A 117 2.74 1.93 12.57
C GLY A 117 4.05 2.45 11.96
N ALA A 118 4.19 2.43 10.62
CA ALA A 118 5.36 3.00 9.94
C ALA A 118 5.34 4.54 9.88
N LEU A 119 4.27 5.20 10.30
CA LEU A 119 4.15 6.65 10.36
C LEU A 119 4.59 7.20 11.72
N ARG A 120 5.00 8.48 11.73
CA ARG A 120 5.26 9.20 12.97
C ARG A 120 3.95 9.48 13.71
N VAL A 121 4.03 9.37 15.01
CA VAL A 121 2.97 9.86 15.90
C VAL A 121 2.94 11.39 15.83
N PRO A 122 1.78 12.04 15.68
CA PRO A 122 1.69 13.50 15.58
C PRO A 122 2.43 14.21 16.72
N HIS A 123 3.09 15.32 16.39
CA HIS A 123 3.84 16.16 17.32
C HIS A 123 4.98 15.47 18.08
N THR A 124 5.46 14.32 17.58
CA THR A 124 6.59 13.57 18.17
C THR A 124 7.55 13.07 17.08
N ASP A 125 8.74 12.62 17.49
CA ASP A 125 9.69 11.94 16.60
C ASP A 125 9.53 10.40 16.64
N ARG A 126 8.51 9.88 17.35
CA ARG A 126 8.26 8.45 17.51
C ARG A 126 7.55 7.88 16.29
N LEU A 127 7.97 6.71 15.81
CA LEU A 127 7.15 5.91 14.92
C LEU A 127 6.13 5.12 15.74
N GLY A 128 4.97 4.86 15.15
CA GLY A 128 3.95 4.03 15.81
C GLY A 128 4.46 2.65 16.20
N VAL A 129 5.32 2.04 15.40
CA VAL A 129 5.93 0.73 15.69
C VAL A 129 6.88 0.74 16.89
N ASP A 130 7.34 1.89 17.35
CA ASP A 130 8.22 2.04 18.50
C ASP A 130 7.45 2.20 19.82
N LEU A 131 6.13 2.35 19.77
CA LEU A 131 5.30 2.50 20.96
C LEU A 131 5.08 1.15 21.66
N PRO A 132 5.15 1.11 23.01
CA PRO A 132 4.83 -0.09 23.76
C PRO A 132 3.37 -0.51 23.56
N GLY A 133 3.16 -1.79 23.30
CA GLY A 133 1.83 -2.34 22.96
C GLY A 133 1.55 -2.46 21.46
N MET A 134 2.39 -1.89 20.61
CA MET A 134 2.41 -2.24 19.19
C MET A 134 3.01 -3.63 19.01
N LEU A 135 2.36 -4.46 18.20
CA LEU A 135 2.88 -5.82 17.96
C LEU A 135 4.19 -5.76 17.17
N GLU A 136 5.18 -6.55 17.60
CA GLU A 136 6.52 -6.62 17.02
C GLU A 136 6.49 -6.94 15.52
N ILE A 137 5.52 -7.74 15.06
CA ILE A 137 5.34 -8.06 13.65
C ILE A 137 5.23 -6.82 12.75
N TYR A 138 4.78 -5.69 13.28
CA TYR A 138 4.65 -4.45 12.49
C TYR A 138 5.98 -3.73 12.26
N GLN A 139 7.08 -4.15 12.91
CA GLN A 139 8.42 -3.67 12.59
C GLN A 139 8.80 -3.98 11.13
N THR A 140 8.20 -5.01 10.52
CA THR A 140 8.38 -5.35 9.11
C THR A 140 7.99 -4.20 8.17
N HIS A 141 7.04 -3.34 8.56
CA HIS A 141 6.67 -2.16 7.78
C HIS A 141 7.78 -1.10 7.76
N ARG A 142 8.51 -0.93 8.88
CA ARG A 142 9.69 -0.06 8.92
C ARG A 142 10.79 -0.60 8.01
N LEU A 143 11.10 -1.90 8.07
CA LEU A 143 12.12 -2.53 7.23
C LEU A 143 11.79 -2.41 5.73
N ASN A 144 10.52 -2.59 5.35
CA ASN A 144 10.07 -2.37 3.98
C ASN A 144 10.20 -0.89 3.56
N HIS A 145 9.90 0.05 4.44
CA HIS A 145 10.11 1.49 4.17
C HIS A 145 11.60 1.82 3.99
N GLU A 146 12.49 1.25 4.79
CA GLU A 146 13.94 1.41 4.64
C GLU A 146 14.42 0.89 3.27
N THR A 147 13.90 -0.27 2.84
CA THR A 147 14.16 -0.83 1.51
C THR A 147 13.71 0.13 0.39
N LEU A 148 12.50 0.68 0.50
CA LEU A 148 11.99 1.67 -0.47
C LEU A 148 12.84 2.94 -0.50
N ARG A 149 13.21 3.48 0.65
CA ARG A 149 14.05 4.68 0.75
C ARG A 149 15.42 4.52 0.10
N ALA A 150 16.00 3.33 0.20
CA ALA A 150 17.31 3.02 -0.39
C ALA A 150 17.24 2.84 -1.91
N SER A 151 16.05 2.65 -2.49
CA SER A 151 15.87 2.43 -3.91
C SER A 151 15.93 3.71 -4.75
N ALA A 152 16.20 3.55 -6.03
CA ALA A 152 16.15 4.64 -7.02
C ALA A 152 14.71 4.86 -7.58
N LEU A 153 13.69 4.16 -7.06
CA LEU A 153 12.31 4.24 -7.53
C LEU A 153 11.61 5.52 -7.07
N ASP A 154 10.63 5.94 -7.84
CA ASP A 154 9.57 6.83 -7.38
C ASP A 154 8.51 6.02 -6.64
N TRP A 155 8.69 5.87 -5.35
CA TRP A 155 7.83 5.04 -4.52
C TRP A 155 6.81 5.87 -3.73
N SER A 156 5.66 5.26 -3.43
CA SER A 156 4.74 5.70 -2.38
C SER A 156 4.38 4.50 -1.50
N MET A 157 4.26 4.71 -0.20
CA MET A 157 3.87 3.66 0.74
C MET A 157 2.54 4.01 1.40
N LEU A 158 1.49 3.26 1.07
CA LEU A 158 0.21 3.34 1.77
C LEU A 158 0.36 2.76 3.17
N CYS A 159 0.02 3.53 4.18
CA CYS A 159 0.12 3.13 5.59
C CYS A 159 -1.26 3.20 6.26
N PRO A 160 -2.23 2.36 5.84
CA PRO A 160 -3.55 2.36 6.44
C PRO A 160 -3.51 1.80 7.88
N GLY A 161 -4.54 2.17 8.65
CA GLY A 161 -4.95 1.48 9.86
C GLY A 161 -5.69 0.18 9.54
N PRO A 162 -6.58 -0.29 10.43
CA PRO A 162 -7.40 -1.45 10.15
C PRO A 162 -8.24 -1.27 8.88
N LEU A 163 -8.33 -2.32 8.06
CA LEU A 163 -9.10 -2.31 6.82
C LEU A 163 -10.39 -3.13 6.98
N ILE A 164 -11.49 -2.62 6.43
CA ILE A 164 -12.81 -3.26 6.48
C ILE A 164 -13.40 -3.46 5.09
N ASP A 165 -14.17 -4.54 4.96
CA ASP A 165 -15.03 -4.77 3.80
C ASP A 165 -16.36 -4.03 4.02
N THR A 166 -16.69 -3.14 3.10
CA THR A 166 -18.00 -2.47 3.06
C THR A 166 -18.37 -2.16 1.61
N ALA A 167 -19.64 -2.26 1.31
CA ALA A 167 -20.16 -1.93 -0.03
C ALA A 167 -20.13 -0.42 -0.32
N GLU A 168 -20.19 0.39 0.74
CA GLU A 168 -20.14 1.85 0.67
C GLU A 168 -18.99 2.34 1.55
N GLY A 169 -18.26 3.32 1.06
CA GLY A 169 -17.15 3.93 1.78
C GLY A 169 -17.17 5.45 1.61
N PRO A 170 -16.40 6.17 2.40
CA PRO A 170 -16.26 7.60 2.25
C PRO A 170 -15.70 7.92 0.85
N SER A 171 -16.18 9.01 0.27
CA SER A 171 -15.59 9.60 -0.94
C SER A 171 -14.15 10.07 -0.63
N LEU A 172 -13.34 10.30 -1.65
CA LEU A 172 -11.98 10.82 -1.44
C LEU A 172 -11.94 12.17 -0.74
N GLU A 173 -12.97 13.01 -0.92
CA GLU A 173 -13.11 14.32 -0.29
C GLU A 173 -13.39 14.19 1.23
N GLU A 174 -13.97 13.07 1.66
CA GLU A 174 -14.21 12.75 3.06
C GLU A 174 -13.01 12.04 3.72
N LEU A 175 -11.92 11.84 2.98
CA LEU A 175 -10.69 11.28 3.51
C LEU A 175 -9.67 12.37 3.81
N ARG A 176 -9.07 12.28 4.99
CA ARG A 176 -7.87 13.03 5.34
C ARG A 176 -6.65 12.19 5.01
N ILE A 177 -5.81 12.67 4.09
CA ILE A 177 -4.55 12.05 3.72
C ILE A 177 -3.42 12.90 4.29
N THR A 178 -2.50 12.26 5.00
CA THR A 178 -1.29 12.90 5.53
C THR A 178 -0.05 12.23 4.97
N THR A 179 1.06 12.94 4.98
CA THR A 179 2.35 12.40 4.56
C THR A 179 3.28 12.27 5.77
N ASP A 180 3.90 11.09 5.91
CA ASP A 180 4.88 10.73 6.95
C ASP A 180 4.40 10.80 8.41
N VAL A 181 3.22 11.33 8.68
CA VAL A 181 2.61 11.45 10.01
C VAL A 181 1.25 10.74 10.04
N MET A 182 0.87 10.17 11.15
CA MET A 182 -0.46 9.55 11.32
C MET A 182 -1.58 10.58 11.13
N PRO A 183 -2.67 10.22 10.43
CA PRO A 183 -3.76 11.14 10.07
C PRO A 183 -4.77 11.32 11.21
N VAL A 184 -4.31 11.44 12.43
CA VAL A 184 -5.13 11.66 13.64
C VAL A 184 -4.55 12.80 14.45
N ASP A 185 -5.40 13.46 15.20
CA ASP A 185 -4.95 14.47 16.15
C ASP A 185 -4.85 13.84 17.54
N ILE A 186 -3.69 14.08 18.20
CA ILE A 186 -3.39 13.53 19.53
C ILE A 186 -2.81 14.65 20.37
N ASP A 187 -3.41 14.89 21.52
CA ASP A 187 -2.86 15.84 22.48
C ASP A 187 -1.55 15.29 23.08
N VAL A 188 -0.51 16.09 22.97
CA VAL A 188 0.82 15.83 23.53
C VAL A 188 1.30 16.94 24.44
N SER A 189 0.43 17.90 24.82
CA SER A 189 0.76 19.10 25.60
C SER A 189 1.30 18.77 27.00
N ASP A 190 0.90 17.67 27.59
CA ASP A 190 1.33 17.16 28.88
C ASP A 190 2.58 16.28 28.82
N SER A 191 3.28 16.24 27.68
CA SER A 191 4.45 15.38 27.45
C SER A 191 4.19 13.90 27.81
N PRO A 192 3.18 13.27 27.20
CA PRO A 192 2.72 11.94 27.60
C PRO A 192 3.81 10.87 27.45
N SER A 193 3.77 9.87 28.34
CA SER A 193 4.60 8.67 28.16
C SER A 193 4.21 7.91 26.89
N ASP A 194 5.10 7.07 26.36
CA ASP A 194 4.82 6.25 25.18
C ASP A 194 3.59 5.34 25.36
N ALA A 195 3.35 4.84 26.59
CA ALA A 195 2.17 4.05 26.90
C ALA A 195 0.87 4.88 26.82
N LEU A 196 0.91 6.13 27.26
CA LEU A 196 -0.23 7.04 27.15
C LEU A 196 -0.47 7.45 25.69
N LEU A 197 0.60 7.73 24.92
CA LEU A 197 0.51 7.95 23.47
C LEU A 197 -0.19 6.79 22.77
N PHE A 198 0.22 5.56 23.08
CA PHE A 198 -0.41 4.38 22.51
C PHE A 198 -1.89 4.24 22.89
N SER A 199 -2.25 4.57 24.13
CA SER A 199 -3.65 4.59 24.57
C SER A 199 -4.47 5.63 23.78
N ARG A 200 -3.97 6.85 23.65
CA ARG A 200 -4.63 7.92 22.87
C ARG A 200 -4.78 7.55 21.40
N LEU A 201 -3.78 6.89 20.79
CA LEU A 201 -3.87 6.35 19.43
C LEU A 201 -4.99 5.30 19.29
N ARG A 202 -5.12 4.41 20.28
CA ARG A 202 -6.19 3.40 20.27
C ARG A 202 -7.58 4.00 20.29
N GLU A 203 -7.79 5.11 20.97
CA GLU A 203 -9.07 5.83 21.00
C GLU A 203 -9.44 6.39 19.62
N ARG A 204 -8.44 6.60 18.75
CA ARG A 204 -8.62 7.11 17.38
C ARG A 204 -8.77 6.00 16.33
N LEU A 205 -8.74 4.72 16.72
CA LEU A 205 -8.93 3.59 15.78
C LEU A 205 -10.15 3.73 14.86
N PRO A 206 -11.33 4.20 15.31
CA PRO A 206 -12.47 4.38 14.42
C PRO A 206 -12.21 5.35 13.24
N GLU A 207 -11.34 6.36 13.43
CA GLU A 207 -11.03 7.35 12.37
C GLU A 207 -10.12 6.77 11.30
N ILE A 208 -9.23 5.86 11.68
CA ILE A 208 -8.24 5.22 10.81
C ILE A 208 -8.67 3.83 10.32
N THR A 209 -9.88 3.40 10.67
CA THR A 209 -10.47 2.18 10.13
C THR A 209 -11.13 2.49 8.79
N ILE A 210 -10.51 2.02 7.69
CA ILE A 210 -10.78 2.48 6.33
C ILE A 210 -11.23 1.31 5.45
N PRO A 211 -12.19 1.52 4.52
CA PRO A 211 -12.53 0.53 3.51
C PRO A 211 -11.35 0.19 2.60
N TYR A 212 -11.23 -1.09 2.23
CA TYR A 212 -10.23 -1.54 1.24
C TYR A 212 -10.31 -0.73 -0.05
N MET A 213 -11.52 -0.46 -0.54
CA MET A 213 -11.78 0.29 -1.76
C MET A 213 -11.22 1.72 -1.69
N SER A 214 -11.36 2.41 -0.55
CA SER A 214 -10.85 3.78 -0.37
C SER A 214 -9.32 3.85 -0.48
N VAL A 215 -8.62 2.84 0.06
CA VAL A 215 -7.15 2.74 -0.09
C VAL A 215 -6.77 2.49 -1.55
N ALA A 216 -7.51 1.64 -2.25
CA ALA A 216 -7.27 1.36 -3.65
C ALA A 216 -7.51 2.58 -4.56
N GLU A 217 -8.55 3.37 -4.28
CA GLU A 217 -8.85 4.63 -5.00
C GLU A 217 -7.67 5.61 -4.95
N ILE A 218 -7.05 5.78 -3.77
CA ILE A 218 -5.93 6.70 -3.61
C ILE A 218 -4.78 6.29 -4.53
N ALA A 219 -4.34 5.03 -4.48
CA ALA A 219 -3.21 4.60 -5.29
C ALA A 219 -3.51 4.64 -6.79
N MET A 220 -4.70 4.12 -7.20
CA MET A 220 -5.04 4.01 -8.61
C MET A 220 -5.35 5.34 -9.30
N ARG A 221 -5.58 6.40 -8.54
CA ARG A 221 -5.71 7.77 -9.08
C ARG A 221 -4.38 8.52 -9.18
N HIS A 222 -3.31 8.02 -8.56
CA HIS A 222 -2.01 8.69 -8.46
C HIS A 222 -0.87 7.76 -8.92
N LEU A 223 -1.00 7.25 -10.16
CA LEU A 223 -0.01 6.39 -10.78
C LEU A 223 1.08 7.14 -11.53
N GLU A 224 0.95 8.46 -11.63
CA GLU A 224 1.91 9.34 -12.27
C GLU A 224 3.24 9.36 -11.50
N LYS A 225 4.33 9.49 -12.25
CA LYS A 225 5.66 9.74 -11.69
C LYS A 225 5.76 11.18 -11.19
N GLU A 226 6.56 11.37 -10.14
CA GLU A 226 6.78 12.69 -9.55
C GLU A 226 5.48 13.40 -9.12
N GLY A 227 4.42 12.60 -8.83
CA GLY A 227 3.14 13.09 -8.36
C GLY A 227 3.19 13.57 -6.90
N PRO A 228 2.03 13.97 -6.35
CA PRO A 228 1.96 14.59 -5.01
C PRO A 228 2.42 13.67 -3.89
N PHE A 229 2.47 12.37 -4.13
CA PHE A 229 2.85 11.35 -3.15
C PHE A 229 4.20 10.68 -3.44
N SER A 230 5.01 11.29 -4.33
CA SER A 230 6.33 10.78 -4.67
C SER A 230 7.24 10.71 -3.44
N ARG A 231 7.81 9.52 -3.19
CA ARG A 231 8.74 9.22 -2.08
C ARG A 231 8.19 9.52 -0.69
N GLN A 232 6.89 9.28 -0.48
CA GLN A 232 6.19 9.54 0.78
C GLN A 232 5.45 8.32 1.30
N ARG A 233 5.28 8.26 2.63
CA ARG A 233 4.35 7.35 3.32
C ARG A 233 3.03 8.08 3.55
N LEU A 234 1.91 7.44 3.26
CA LEU A 234 0.60 8.04 3.36
C LEU A 234 -0.21 7.44 4.50
N GLY A 235 -0.61 8.29 5.43
CA GLY A 235 -1.65 7.99 6.42
C GLY A 235 -3.02 8.36 5.88
N ILE A 236 -4.04 7.57 6.22
CA ILE A 236 -5.41 7.74 5.73
C ILE A 236 -6.38 7.64 6.89
N ALA A 237 -7.25 8.63 7.03
CA ALA A 237 -8.34 8.66 8.01
C ALA A 237 -9.62 9.19 7.37
N VAL A 238 -10.78 8.89 7.98
CA VAL A 238 -12.03 9.56 7.64
C VAL A 238 -11.98 10.97 8.23
N SER A 239 -12.30 11.98 7.43
CA SER A 239 -12.48 13.36 7.90
C SER A 239 -13.69 13.42 8.83
N ARG A 240 -13.57 14.09 9.95
CA ARG A 240 -14.69 14.42 10.84
C ARG A 240 -15.26 15.77 10.48
#